data_71641ab198960fa73af23300a7ba5c0c
#
_entry.id   71641ab198960fa73af23300a7ba5c0c
#
_cell.length_a   1.000
_cell.length_b   1.000
_cell.length_c   1.000
_cell.angle_alpha   90.00
_cell.angle_beta   90.00
_cell.angle_gamma   90.00
#
_symmetry.space_group_name_H-M   'P 1'
#
loop_
_entity.id
_entity.type
_entity.pdbx_description
1 polymer ?
#
loop_
_entity_poly.entity_id
_entity_poly.type
_entity_poly.pdbx_seq_one_letter_code
_entity_poly.pdbx_strand_id
1 'polypeptide(L)'
;RSRGLGDVYKRQLPWELGVAEAHQTLIMNGLRDKVILETDGKLMTGRDVAIACILGAEEFGFATAPLVTMGCVMMRVCNLDTCPVGIATQNPELRKRFKGKPEYVVNFMHFVAQELREYMAKLGVRTVDELVGRTDLLKKKEHIPSERANKVDLSNILGNPYEGMHFRGYRDKLEYDFKLDQTIDEQVFLKQLKTALNKGQKKSLQVDVSNVDRTLGTIFGSEITRQYPDGLPEDTFTIPVSYTHLT
;
A
#
# COMPACT_ATOMS: atom_id res chain seq x y z
N ARG A 1 -8.74 -11.97 -26.34
CA ARG A 1 -7.85 -12.81 -25.48
C ARG A 1 -6.72 -11.91 -25.00
N SER A 2 -6.81 -11.41 -23.77
CA SER A 2 -5.74 -10.62 -23.16
C SER A 2 -4.60 -11.56 -22.70
N ARG A 3 -3.76 -11.97 -23.62
CA ARG A 3 -2.50 -12.67 -23.29
C ARG A 3 -1.47 -11.73 -22.63
N GLY A 4 -1.74 -10.41 -22.63
CA GLY A 4 -0.78 -9.41 -22.17
C GLY A 4 -0.56 -9.33 -20.67
N LEU A 5 -1.60 -9.40 -19.83
CA LEU A 5 -1.46 -9.22 -18.39
C LEU A 5 -0.67 -10.36 -17.70
N GLY A 6 -0.83 -11.61 -18.15
CA GLY A 6 -0.05 -12.71 -17.60
C GLY A 6 1.45 -12.63 -17.94
N ASP A 7 1.81 -12.05 -19.08
CA ASP A 7 3.21 -11.88 -19.48
C ASP A 7 3.87 -10.67 -18.79
N VAL A 8 3.12 -9.62 -18.47
CA VAL A 8 3.61 -8.47 -17.68
C VAL A 8 3.99 -8.93 -16.29
N TYR A 9 3.17 -9.72 -15.60
CA TYR A 9 3.48 -10.26 -14.28
C TYR A 9 4.73 -11.16 -14.26
N LYS A 10 5.02 -11.86 -15.35
CA LYS A 10 6.19 -12.72 -15.46
C LYS A 10 7.48 -12.00 -15.86
N ARG A 11 7.37 -10.75 -16.31
CA ARG A 11 8.50 -9.92 -16.78
C ARG A 11 8.78 -8.72 -15.88
N GLN A 12 8.20 -8.69 -14.69
CA GLN A 12 8.50 -7.64 -13.72
C GLN A 12 9.97 -7.69 -13.30
N LEU A 13 10.58 -6.53 -13.22
CA LEU A 13 11.90 -6.39 -12.61
C LEU A 13 11.79 -6.56 -11.09
N PRO A 14 12.86 -7.00 -10.43
CA PRO A 14 12.93 -6.99 -8.97
C PRO A 14 12.66 -5.59 -8.43
N TRP A 15 11.95 -5.50 -7.30
CA TRP A 15 11.62 -4.23 -6.67
C TRP A 15 12.86 -3.42 -6.27
N GLU A 16 13.96 -4.10 -5.97
CA GLU A 16 15.24 -3.47 -5.62
C GLU A 16 15.76 -2.58 -6.75
N LEU A 17 15.61 -3.02 -8.01
CA LEU A 17 15.96 -2.19 -9.16
C LEU A 17 15.04 -0.97 -9.28
N GLY A 18 13.75 -1.19 -9.15
CA GLY A 18 12.74 -0.12 -9.30
C GLY A 18 12.90 0.97 -8.25
N VAL A 19 13.06 0.60 -6.97
CA VAL A 19 13.21 1.58 -5.88
C VAL A 19 14.52 2.36 -5.99
N ALA A 20 15.63 1.68 -6.30
CA ALA A 20 16.92 2.34 -6.46
C ALA A 20 16.92 3.33 -7.62
N GLU A 21 16.37 2.94 -8.78
CA GLU A 21 16.28 3.83 -9.95
C GLU A 21 15.33 5.01 -9.68
N ALA A 22 14.18 4.78 -9.07
CA ALA A 22 13.25 5.84 -8.70
C ALA A 22 13.90 6.82 -7.71
N HIS A 23 14.57 6.33 -6.68
CA HIS A 23 15.27 7.15 -5.70
C HIS A 23 16.34 8.04 -6.36
N GLN A 24 17.20 7.46 -7.17
CA GLN A 24 18.27 8.20 -7.85
C GLN A 24 17.73 9.20 -8.86
N THR A 25 16.71 8.83 -9.63
CA THR A 25 16.05 9.73 -10.58
C THR A 25 15.40 10.92 -9.91
N LEU A 26 14.74 10.70 -8.77
CA LEU A 26 14.14 11.78 -7.99
C LEU A 26 15.21 12.74 -7.43
N ILE A 27 16.34 12.23 -6.96
CA ILE A 27 17.47 13.07 -6.50
C ILE A 27 18.00 13.91 -7.68
N MET A 28 18.27 13.27 -8.82
CA MET A 28 18.81 13.93 -10.01
C MET A 28 17.93 15.09 -10.50
N ASN A 29 16.61 14.98 -10.31
CA ASN A 29 15.64 15.99 -10.71
C ASN A 29 15.25 16.97 -9.59
N GLY A 30 15.86 16.90 -8.41
CA GLY A 30 15.53 17.76 -7.26
C GLY A 30 14.11 17.56 -6.72
N LEU A 31 13.57 16.36 -6.85
CA LEU A 31 12.21 16.02 -6.44
C LEU A 31 12.15 15.05 -5.25
N ARG A 32 13.29 14.51 -4.81
CA ARG A 32 13.32 13.46 -3.80
C ARG A 32 12.78 13.89 -2.44
N ASP A 33 12.94 15.13 -2.09
CA ASP A 33 12.44 15.72 -0.84
C ASP A 33 10.94 16.04 -0.86
N LYS A 34 10.32 16.00 -2.04
CA LYS A 34 8.91 16.36 -2.25
C LYS A 34 7.96 15.16 -2.30
N VAL A 35 8.50 13.95 -2.34
CA VAL A 35 7.70 12.72 -2.45
C VAL A 35 8.21 11.67 -1.47
N ILE A 36 7.26 10.92 -0.89
CA ILE A 36 7.55 9.71 -0.12
C ILE A 36 7.71 8.56 -1.11
N LEU A 37 8.76 7.78 -0.94
CA LEU A 37 9.00 6.62 -1.79
C LEU A 37 8.59 5.34 -1.06
N GLU A 38 7.51 4.73 -1.54
CA GLU A 38 7.02 3.45 -1.06
C GLU A 38 7.54 2.31 -1.94
N THR A 39 7.84 1.16 -1.33
CA THR A 39 8.12 -0.07 -2.05
C THR A 39 7.28 -1.23 -1.52
N ASP A 40 6.83 -2.06 -2.45
CA ASP A 40 6.18 -3.32 -2.16
C ASP A 40 6.73 -4.39 -3.14
N GLY A 41 6.56 -5.65 -2.81
CA GLY A 41 7.05 -6.74 -3.66
C GLY A 41 7.64 -7.89 -2.85
N LYS A 42 6.81 -8.54 -2.05
CA LYS A 42 7.20 -9.66 -1.18
C LYS A 42 8.20 -9.29 -0.07
N LEU A 43 8.06 -8.13 0.51
CA LEU A 43 8.75 -7.85 1.76
C LEU A 43 8.22 -8.79 2.85
N MET A 44 9.12 -9.54 3.50
CA MET A 44 8.77 -10.59 4.45
C MET A 44 9.47 -10.43 5.80
N THR A 45 10.63 -9.78 5.82
CA THR A 45 11.53 -9.73 6.97
C THR A 45 12.02 -8.32 7.25
N GLY A 46 12.54 -8.08 8.45
CA GLY A 46 13.22 -6.82 8.79
C GLY A 46 14.46 -6.57 7.94
N ARG A 47 15.11 -7.65 7.45
CA ARG A 47 16.22 -7.53 6.50
C ARG A 47 15.75 -6.95 5.16
N ASP A 48 14.60 -7.39 4.65
CA ASP A 48 14.06 -6.85 3.39
C ASP A 48 13.76 -5.36 3.54
N VAL A 49 13.17 -4.96 4.67
CA VAL A 49 12.92 -3.55 5.01
C VAL A 49 14.22 -2.76 5.10
N ALA A 50 15.26 -3.30 5.75
CA ALA A 50 16.56 -2.63 5.84
C ALA A 50 17.17 -2.39 4.44
N ILE A 51 17.10 -3.39 3.55
CA ILE A 51 17.58 -3.25 2.17
C ILE A 51 16.74 -2.21 1.41
N ALA A 52 15.42 -2.23 1.58
CA ALA A 52 14.53 -1.26 0.95
C ALA A 52 14.85 0.18 1.39
N CYS A 53 15.07 0.42 2.69
CA CYS A 53 15.52 1.71 3.20
C CYS A 53 16.85 2.14 2.54
N ILE A 54 17.84 1.26 2.55
CA ILE A 54 19.17 1.56 2.00
C ILE A 54 19.08 1.92 0.50
N LEU A 55 18.16 1.29 -0.23
CA LEU A 55 17.92 1.60 -1.64
C LEU A 55 17.02 2.83 -1.87
N GLY A 56 16.47 3.42 -0.81
CA GLY A 56 15.79 4.71 -0.86
C GLY A 56 14.31 4.72 -0.47
N ALA A 57 13.73 3.59 -0.07
CA ALA A 57 12.33 3.58 0.36
C ALA A 57 12.15 4.11 1.79
N GLU A 58 11.00 4.73 2.04
CA GLU A 58 10.56 5.29 3.33
C GLU A 58 9.29 4.59 3.84
N GLU A 59 8.48 4.03 2.94
CA GLU A 59 7.28 3.27 3.25
C GLU A 59 7.34 1.87 2.63
N PHE A 60 6.66 0.92 3.26
CA PHE A 60 6.82 -0.50 2.96
C PHE A 60 5.48 -1.22 2.90
N GLY A 61 5.13 -1.76 1.73
CA GLY A 61 3.91 -2.53 1.52
C GLY A 61 4.11 -4.02 1.83
N PHE A 62 3.21 -4.58 2.63
CA PHE A 62 3.18 -6.00 2.96
C PHE A 62 1.85 -6.62 2.56
N ALA A 63 1.87 -7.62 1.71
CA ALA A 63 0.68 -8.37 1.33
C ALA A 63 0.78 -9.85 1.72
N THR A 64 1.77 -10.55 1.19
CA THR A 64 1.93 -12.00 1.40
C THR A 64 2.25 -12.36 2.84
N ALA A 65 3.12 -11.59 3.50
CA ALA A 65 3.54 -11.88 4.87
C ALA A 65 2.37 -11.86 5.87
N PRO A 66 1.53 -10.82 5.94
CA PRO A 66 0.33 -10.83 6.76
C PRO A 66 -0.65 -11.96 6.43
N LEU A 67 -0.84 -12.27 5.13
CA LEU A 67 -1.73 -13.37 4.72
C LEU A 67 -1.22 -14.72 5.22
N VAL A 68 0.08 -15.01 5.09
CA VAL A 68 0.69 -16.25 5.59
C VAL A 68 0.59 -16.33 7.11
N THR A 69 0.84 -15.23 7.79
CA THR A 69 0.70 -15.12 9.26
C THR A 69 -0.72 -15.45 9.73
N MET A 70 -1.75 -15.11 8.93
CA MET A 70 -3.14 -15.48 9.19
C MET A 70 -3.52 -16.89 8.77
N GLY A 71 -2.58 -17.68 8.21
CA GLY A 71 -2.81 -19.06 7.83
C GLY A 71 -3.00 -19.31 6.33
N CYS A 72 -2.68 -18.34 5.46
CA CYS A 72 -2.73 -18.54 4.01
C CYS A 72 -1.72 -19.60 3.58
N VAL A 73 -2.17 -20.60 2.83
CA VAL A 73 -1.34 -21.71 2.32
C VAL A 73 -0.88 -21.48 0.88
N MET A 74 -1.05 -20.28 0.35
CA MET A 74 -0.56 -19.85 -0.96
C MET A 74 -1.07 -20.68 -2.16
N MET A 75 -2.29 -21.21 -2.06
CA MET A 75 -2.91 -22.01 -3.15
C MET A 75 -3.21 -21.22 -4.42
N ARG A 76 -3.21 -19.89 -4.33
CA ARG A 76 -3.45 -19.00 -5.48
C ARG A 76 -4.80 -19.18 -6.18
N VAL A 77 -5.84 -19.61 -5.45
CA VAL A 77 -7.22 -19.76 -5.91
C VAL A 77 -8.16 -18.67 -5.38
N CYS A 78 -7.60 -17.53 -4.97
CA CYS A 78 -8.34 -16.43 -4.34
C CYS A 78 -9.43 -15.86 -5.25
N ASN A 79 -9.21 -15.85 -6.56
CA ASN A 79 -10.14 -15.36 -7.57
C ASN A 79 -11.29 -16.34 -7.90
N LEU A 80 -11.27 -17.56 -7.36
CA LEU A 80 -12.25 -18.59 -7.65
C LEU A 80 -13.27 -18.80 -6.52
N ASP A 81 -13.22 -17.99 -5.47
CA ASP A 81 -14.05 -18.13 -4.26
C ASP A 81 -13.92 -19.51 -3.55
N THR A 82 -12.81 -20.22 -3.78
CA THR A 82 -12.56 -21.57 -3.29
C THR A 82 -11.41 -21.65 -2.29
N CYS A 83 -11.13 -20.56 -1.59
CA CYS A 83 -10.03 -20.51 -0.64
C CYS A 83 -10.15 -21.59 0.44
N PRO A 84 -9.25 -22.59 0.53
CA PRO A 84 -9.40 -23.73 1.42
C PRO A 84 -9.29 -23.40 2.91
N VAL A 85 -8.66 -22.25 3.22
CA VAL A 85 -8.46 -21.77 4.60
C VAL A 85 -9.40 -20.63 5.00
N GLY A 86 -10.33 -20.25 4.11
CA GLY A 86 -11.38 -19.30 4.42
C GLY A 86 -10.99 -17.82 4.46
N ILE A 87 -9.79 -17.45 4.04
CA ILE A 87 -9.31 -16.04 4.08
C ILE A 87 -9.94 -15.22 2.94
N ALA A 88 -9.88 -15.74 1.70
CA ALA A 88 -10.30 -15.03 0.50
C ALA A 88 -11.48 -15.75 -0.16
N THR A 89 -12.62 -15.78 0.52
CA THR A 89 -13.85 -16.39 0.02
C THR A 89 -15.08 -15.78 0.69
N GLN A 90 -16.17 -15.70 -0.04
CA GLN A 90 -17.50 -15.35 0.49
C GLN A 90 -18.34 -16.60 0.83
N ASN A 91 -17.88 -17.80 0.45
CA ASN A 91 -18.58 -19.03 0.76
C ASN A 91 -18.65 -19.25 2.29
N PRO A 92 -19.88 -19.33 2.90
CA PRO A 92 -20.05 -19.42 4.35
C PRO A 92 -19.36 -20.64 4.97
N GLU A 93 -19.35 -21.80 4.27
CA GLU A 93 -18.74 -23.02 4.78
C GLU A 93 -17.22 -22.95 4.78
N LEU A 94 -16.63 -22.32 3.77
CA LEU A 94 -15.19 -22.11 3.72
C LEU A 94 -14.73 -21.05 4.74
N ARG A 95 -15.51 -19.99 4.94
CA ARG A 95 -15.20 -18.94 5.95
C ARG A 95 -15.11 -19.51 7.37
N LYS A 96 -15.88 -20.54 7.72
CA LYS A 96 -15.78 -21.21 9.02
C LYS A 96 -14.40 -21.83 9.30
N ARG A 97 -13.61 -22.07 8.27
CA ARG A 97 -12.25 -22.63 8.39
C ARG A 97 -11.20 -21.60 8.77
N PHE A 98 -11.53 -20.31 8.66
CA PHE A 98 -10.58 -19.24 9.00
C PHE A 98 -10.26 -19.24 10.49
N LYS A 99 -8.96 -19.36 10.81
CA LYS A 99 -8.44 -19.42 12.19
C LYS A 99 -7.47 -18.28 12.51
N GLY A 100 -7.30 -17.34 11.57
CA GLY A 100 -6.44 -16.18 11.78
C GLY A 100 -6.96 -15.28 12.90
N LYS A 101 -6.03 -14.63 13.57
CA LYS A 101 -6.33 -13.65 14.61
C LYS A 101 -5.54 -12.38 14.36
N PRO A 102 -6.08 -11.18 14.66
CA PRO A 102 -5.35 -9.92 14.50
C PRO A 102 -4.00 -9.90 15.22
N GLU A 103 -3.94 -10.52 16.41
CA GLU A 103 -2.73 -10.56 17.23
C GLU A 103 -1.56 -11.25 16.53
N TYR A 104 -1.82 -12.20 15.63
CA TYR A 104 -0.77 -12.86 14.87
C TYR A 104 -0.05 -11.88 13.94
N VAL A 105 -0.82 -11.01 13.28
CA VAL A 105 -0.26 -9.97 12.39
C VAL A 105 0.47 -8.92 13.22
N VAL A 106 -0.12 -8.47 14.33
CA VAL A 106 0.51 -7.51 15.23
C VAL A 106 1.86 -8.03 15.72
N ASN A 107 1.90 -9.26 16.24
CA ASN A 107 3.14 -9.88 16.72
C ASN A 107 4.17 -10.03 15.60
N PHE A 108 3.73 -10.46 14.42
CA PHE A 108 4.62 -10.60 13.27
C PHE A 108 5.26 -9.26 12.87
N MET A 109 4.47 -8.19 12.82
CA MET A 109 5.00 -6.85 12.50
C MET A 109 5.95 -6.33 13.58
N HIS A 110 5.70 -6.64 14.87
CA HIS A 110 6.67 -6.38 15.92
C HIS A 110 7.99 -7.12 15.72
N PHE A 111 7.95 -8.38 15.27
CA PHE A 111 9.18 -9.13 14.98
C PHE A 111 9.94 -8.55 13.79
N VAL A 112 9.24 -8.14 12.72
CA VAL A 112 9.85 -7.44 11.58
C VAL A 112 10.53 -6.13 12.04
N ALA A 113 9.83 -5.34 12.85
CA ALA A 113 10.39 -4.10 13.40
C ALA A 113 11.59 -4.36 14.31
N GLN A 114 11.55 -5.39 15.16
CA GLN A 114 12.66 -5.76 16.02
C GLN A 114 13.87 -6.21 15.20
N GLU A 115 13.66 -7.05 14.19
CA GLU A 115 14.76 -7.48 13.30
C GLU A 115 15.38 -6.28 12.56
N LEU A 116 14.56 -5.34 12.08
CA LEU A 116 15.05 -4.10 11.48
C LEU A 116 15.93 -3.32 12.47
N ARG A 117 15.49 -3.14 13.71
CA ARG A 117 16.27 -2.47 14.76
C ARG A 117 17.62 -3.13 15.00
N GLU A 118 17.68 -4.46 14.97
CA GLU A 118 18.92 -5.21 15.12
C GLU A 118 19.89 -4.96 13.96
N TYR A 119 19.38 -4.90 12.71
CA TYR A 119 20.20 -4.50 11.56
C TYR A 119 20.68 -3.06 11.69
N MET A 120 19.81 -2.13 12.05
CA MET A 120 20.18 -0.72 12.26
C MET A 120 21.26 -0.58 13.33
N ALA A 121 21.14 -1.29 14.45
CA ALA A 121 22.15 -1.29 15.52
C ALA A 121 23.51 -1.81 15.03
N LYS A 122 23.53 -2.89 14.24
CA LYS A 122 24.75 -3.45 13.64
C LYS A 122 25.41 -2.48 12.65
N LEU A 123 24.59 -1.69 11.94
CA LEU A 123 25.02 -0.68 10.97
C LEU A 123 25.41 0.66 11.63
N GLY A 124 25.16 0.83 12.92
CA GLY A 124 25.43 2.07 13.65
C GLY A 124 24.47 3.21 13.33
N VAL A 125 23.23 2.91 12.87
CA VAL A 125 22.20 3.88 12.49
C VAL A 125 21.12 3.91 13.55
N ARG A 126 20.61 5.09 13.90
CA ARG A 126 19.61 5.26 14.98
C ARG A 126 18.18 5.41 14.49
N THR A 127 17.98 5.97 13.31
CA THR A 127 16.66 6.23 12.72
C THR A 127 16.59 5.62 11.33
N VAL A 128 15.35 5.33 10.88
CA VAL A 128 15.12 4.86 9.51
C VAL A 128 15.55 5.93 8.50
N ASP A 129 15.31 7.20 8.79
CA ASP A 129 15.70 8.31 7.93
C ASP A 129 17.20 8.38 7.69
N GLU A 130 18.02 8.03 8.71
CA GLU A 130 19.47 7.93 8.57
C GLU A 130 19.89 6.78 7.64
N LEU A 131 19.05 5.76 7.50
CA LEU A 131 19.30 4.58 6.68
C LEU A 131 18.93 4.79 5.20
N VAL A 132 17.98 5.69 4.93
CA VAL A 132 17.46 5.93 3.58
C VAL A 132 18.57 6.36 2.62
N GLY A 133 18.71 5.62 1.52
CA GLY A 133 19.69 5.92 0.46
C GLY A 133 21.16 5.66 0.83
N ARG A 134 21.44 4.96 1.94
CA ARG A 134 22.79 4.64 2.41
C ARG A 134 23.38 3.41 1.69
N THR A 135 23.46 3.49 0.34
CA THR A 135 23.99 2.39 -0.49
C THR A 135 25.45 2.02 -0.17
N ASP A 136 26.20 2.92 0.49
CA ASP A 136 27.51 2.67 1.05
C ASP A 136 27.54 1.53 2.08
N LEU A 137 26.39 1.21 2.68
CA LEU A 137 26.25 0.11 3.66
C LEU A 137 26.00 -1.26 2.99
N LEU A 138 25.87 -1.32 1.66
CA LEU A 138 25.69 -2.54 0.90
C LEU A 138 26.89 -2.84 0.01
N LYS A 139 27.24 -4.12 -0.08
CA LYS A 139 28.20 -4.61 -1.07
C LYS A 139 27.76 -5.93 -1.66
N LYS A 140 28.13 -6.17 -2.90
CA LYS A 140 27.97 -7.47 -3.54
C LYS A 140 28.84 -8.51 -2.81
N LYS A 141 28.29 -9.71 -2.60
CA LYS A 141 29.08 -10.85 -2.07
C LYS A 141 30.18 -11.23 -3.05
N GLU A 142 31.38 -11.46 -2.54
CA GLU A 142 32.54 -11.82 -3.36
C GLU A 142 32.49 -13.27 -3.86
N HIS A 143 31.94 -14.17 -3.06
CA HIS A 143 31.81 -15.58 -3.42
C HIS A 143 30.34 -16.02 -3.44
N ILE A 144 29.79 -16.13 -4.65
CA ILE A 144 28.42 -16.63 -4.86
C ILE A 144 28.53 -17.97 -5.59
N PRO A 145 27.91 -19.05 -5.09
CA PRO A 145 28.00 -20.39 -5.71
C PRO A 145 27.43 -20.48 -7.14
N SER A 146 26.59 -19.51 -7.50
CA SER A 146 25.96 -19.49 -8.83
C SER A 146 26.78 -18.62 -9.79
N GLU A 147 27.26 -19.22 -10.88
CA GLU A 147 27.95 -18.50 -11.97
C GLU A 147 27.06 -17.39 -12.57
N ARG A 148 25.76 -17.66 -12.72
CA ARG A 148 24.80 -16.66 -13.23
C ARG A 148 24.67 -15.46 -12.28
N ALA A 149 24.62 -15.69 -10.97
CA ALA A 149 24.53 -14.62 -9.98
C ALA A 149 25.82 -13.81 -9.91
N ASN A 150 26.98 -14.42 -10.14
CA ASN A 150 28.25 -13.71 -10.22
C ASN A 150 28.35 -12.72 -11.39
N LYS A 151 27.61 -12.99 -12.49
CA LYS A 151 27.56 -12.11 -13.66
C LYS A 151 26.66 -10.88 -13.48
N VAL A 152 25.87 -10.81 -12.39
CA VAL A 152 25.00 -9.66 -12.13
C VAL A 152 25.85 -8.48 -11.71
N ASP A 153 25.75 -7.40 -12.47
CA ASP A 153 26.32 -6.10 -12.12
C ASP A 153 25.33 -5.32 -11.25
N LEU A 154 25.76 -4.93 -10.06
CA LEU A 154 24.99 -4.13 -9.10
C LEU A 154 25.52 -2.70 -8.96
N SER A 155 26.51 -2.31 -9.75
CA SER A 155 27.18 -1.00 -9.62
C SER A 155 26.19 0.16 -9.71
N ASN A 156 25.24 0.10 -10.64
CA ASN A 156 24.24 1.16 -10.82
C ASN A 156 23.23 1.25 -9.66
N ILE A 157 22.97 0.14 -8.95
CA ILE A 157 22.06 0.12 -7.81
C ILE A 157 22.78 0.60 -6.54
N LEU A 158 24.03 0.17 -6.36
CA LEU A 158 24.85 0.46 -5.20
C LEU A 158 25.65 1.76 -5.32
N GLY A 159 25.80 2.26 -6.54
CA GLY A 159 26.44 3.55 -6.78
C GLY A 159 25.64 4.70 -6.18
N ASN A 160 26.36 5.68 -5.65
CA ASN A 160 25.74 6.95 -5.23
C ASN A 160 26.36 8.08 -6.09
N PRO A 161 25.83 8.32 -7.29
CA PRO A 161 26.35 9.36 -8.17
C PRO A 161 26.09 10.79 -7.65
N TYR A 162 25.34 10.91 -6.56
CA TYR A 162 24.92 12.17 -5.95
C TYR A 162 25.51 12.35 -4.54
N GLU A 163 26.70 11.80 -4.33
CA GLU A 163 27.43 11.98 -3.08
C GLU A 163 27.61 13.47 -2.77
N GLY A 164 27.17 13.91 -1.61
CA GLY A 164 27.15 15.34 -1.25
C GLY A 164 25.83 16.07 -1.47
N MET A 165 24.85 15.51 -2.16
CA MET A 165 23.51 16.06 -2.18
C MET A 165 22.78 15.73 -0.87
N HIS A 166 22.20 16.76 -0.24
CA HIS A 166 21.67 16.66 1.13
C HIS A 166 20.28 16.03 1.25
N PHE A 167 19.61 15.73 0.14
CA PHE A 167 18.22 15.28 0.12
C PHE A 167 18.14 13.77 -0.15
N ARG A 168 18.03 12.99 0.92
CA ARG A 168 17.91 11.53 0.83
C ARG A 168 16.48 11.01 1.01
N GLY A 169 15.57 11.83 1.50
CA GLY A 169 14.20 11.43 1.82
C GLY A 169 13.24 12.61 1.82
N TYR A 170 11.98 12.30 2.08
CA TYR A 170 10.90 13.28 2.13
C TYR A 170 11.11 14.31 3.25
N ARG A 171 11.00 15.58 2.93
CA ARG A 171 11.15 16.70 3.86
C ARG A 171 10.06 17.76 3.75
N ASP A 172 9.37 17.77 2.62
CA ASP A 172 8.30 18.73 2.40
C ASP A 172 7.06 18.29 3.19
N LYS A 173 6.76 19.00 4.27
CA LYS A 173 5.50 18.87 4.99
C LYS A 173 4.38 19.59 4.24
N LEU A 174 4.21 19.24 2.98
CA LEU A 174 3.05 19.71 2.24
C LEU A 174 1.82 19.03 2.80
N GLU A 175 0.99 19.77 3.53
CA GLU A 175 -0.37 19.35 3.79
C GLU A 175 -1.08 19.28 2.45
N TYR A 176 -1.28 18.07 1.96
CA TYR A 176 -2.03 17.87 0.73
C TYR A 176 -3.51 18.19 1.00
N ASP A 177 -4.00 19.22 0.34
CA ASP A 177 -5.42 19.55 0.35
C ASP A 177 -6.19 18.56 -0.56
N PHE A 178 -6.85 17.60 0.07
CA PHE A 178 -7.69 16.63 -0.63
C PHE A 178 -8.97 17.22 -1.21
N LYS A 179 -9.24 18.50 -0.96
CA LYS A 179 -10.44 19.22 -1.42
C LYS A 179 -11.72 18.46 -1.09
N LEU A 180 -11.78 17.87 0.09
CA LEU A 180 -12.93 17.08 0.53
C LEU A 180 -14.21 17.92 0.57
N ASP A 181 -14.08 19.20 0.87
CA ASP A 181 -15.15 20.20 0.82
C ASP A 181 -15.80 20.35 -0.56
N GLN A 182 -15.11 19.95 -1.64
CA GLN A 182 -15.63 20.03 -3.03
C GLN A 182 -16.30 18.74 -3.50
N THR A 183 -16.29 17.69 -2.70
CA THR A 183 -16.91 16.41 -3.08
C THR A 183 -18.44 16.50 -3.13
N ILE A 184 -19.07 15.62 -3.92
CA ILE A 184 -20.53 15.51 -3.96
C ILE A 184 -21.10 15.19 -2.57
N ASP A 185 -20.40 14.39 -1.79
CA ASP A 185 -20.78 14.06 -0.41
C ASP A 185 -20.95 15.32 0.43
N GLU A 186 -19.98 16.22 0.43
CA GLU A 186 -20.01 17.47 1.20
C GLU A 186 -20.96 18.50 0.62
N GLN A 187 -20.93 18.69 -0.70
CA GLN A 187 -21.70 19.74 -1.36
C GLN A 187 -23.18 19.39 -1.52
N VAL A 188 -23.50 18.10 -1.67
CA VAL A 188 -24.86 17.65 -1.99
C VAL A 188 -25.43 16.78 -0.88
N PHE A 189 -24.80 15.65 -0.56
CA PHE A 189 -25.38 14.67 0.36
C PHE A 189 -25.53 15.21 1.77
N LEU A 190 -24.45 15.69 2.35
CA LEU A 190 -24.50 16.22 3.72
C LEU A 190 -25.40 17.46 3.84
N LYS A 191 -25.53 18.25 2.78
CA LYS A 191 -26.44 19.41 2.81
C LYS A 191 -27.90 19.00 2.66
N GLN A 192 -28.23 18.12 1.71
CA GLN A 192 -29.62 17.79 1.38
C GLN A 192 -30.19 16.63 2.20
N LEU A 193 -29.37 15.70 2.65
CA LEU A 193 -29.81 14.52 3.39
C LEU A 193 -29.62 14.64 4.90
N LYS A 194 -28.93 15.66 5.42
CA LYS A 194 -28.65 15.85 6.86
C LYS A 194 -29.88 15.74 7.74
N THR A 195 -30.96 16.39 7.36
CA THR A 195 -32.20 16.36 8.15
C THR A 195 -32.82 14.96 8.18
N ALA A 196 -32.81 14.24 7.05
CA ALA A 196 -33.30 12.88 6.96
C ALA A 196 -32.38 11.91 7.73
N LEU A 197 -31.08 12.12 7.65
CA LEU A 197 -30.05 11.36 8.40
C LEU A 197 -30.28 11.49 9.91
N ASN A 198 -30.41 12.70 10.43
CA ASN A 198 -30.61 12.93 11.86
C ASN A 198 -31.93 12.33 12.40
N LYS A 199 -32.90 12.09 11.54
CA LYS A 199 -34.22 11.52 11.91
C LYS A 199 -34.37 10.06 11.52
N GLY A 200 -33.36 9.45 10.87
CA GLY A 200 -33.45 8.08 10.33
C GLY A 200 -34.58 7.91 9.30
N GLN A 201 -34.92 8.98 8.55
CA GLN A 201 -36.02 8.98 7.59
C GLN A 201 -35.59 8.54 6.20
N LYS A 202 -36.45 7.75 5.53
CA LYS A 202 -36.21 7.35 4.15
C LYS A 202 -36.13 8.57 3.22
N LYS A 203 -35.10 8.62 2.39
CA LYS A 203 -34.89 9.68 1.41
C LYS A 203 -34.19 9.15 0.17
N SER A 204 -34.67 9.59 -1.00
CA SER A 204 -33.98 9.35 -2.27
C SER A 204 -33.45 10.67 -2.83
N LEU A 205 -32.27 10.62 -3.44
CA LEU A 205 -31.62 11.76 -4.08
C LEU A 205 -30.88 11.30 -5.31
N GLN A 206 -31.29 11.76 -6.48
CA GLN A 206 -30.59 11.45 -7.74
C GLN A 206 -29.46 12.44 -7.97
N VAL A 207 -28.30 11.93 -8.42
CA VAL A 207 -27.12 12.72 -8.76
C VAL A 207 -26.47 12.23 -10.04
N ASP A 208 -25.91 13.17 -10.80
CA ASP A 208 -25.07 12.88 -11.95
C ASP A 208 -23.62 12.77 -11.48
N VAL A 209 -22.92 11.71 -11.89
CA VAL A 209 -21.55 11.44 -11.49
C VAL A 209 -20.66 11.23 -12.71
N SER A 210 -19.38 11.52 -12.53
CA SER A 210 -18.35 11.34 -13.53
C SER A 210 -17.23 10.41 -13.03
N ASN A 211 -16.26 10.11 -13.87
CA ASN A 211 -15.11 9.27 -13.51
C ASN A 211 -14.16 9.91 -12.48
N VAL A 212 -14.34 11.18 -12.16
CA VAL A 212 -13.54 11.85 -11.09
C VAL A 212 -14.19 11.73 -9.72
N ASP A 213 -15.48 11.36 -9.64
CA ASP A 213 -16.23 11.22 -8.38
C ASP A 213 -16.04 9.82 -7.76
N ARG A 214 -14.77 9.38 -7.62
CA ARG A 214 -14.43 7.99 -7.25
C ARG A 214 -14.79 7.62 -5.81
N THR A 215 -14.90 8.60 -4.94
CA THR A 215 -15.16 8.39 -3.50
C THR A 215 -16.61 8.70 -3.11
N LEU A 216 -17.51 8.73 -4.09
CA LEU A 216 -18.93 9.03 -3.88
C LEU A 216 -19.52 8.15 -2.77
N GLY A 217 -20.20 8.78 -1.84
CA GLY A 217 -20.87 8.11 -0.72
C GLY A 217 -19.95 7.76 0.47
N THR A 218 -18.63 7.95 0.36
CA THR A 218 -17.68 7.54 1.42
C THR A 218 -17.83 8.41 2.66
N ILE A 219 -17.89 9.73 2.52
CA ILE A 219 -18.04 10.67 3.64
C ILE A 219 -19.45 10.54 4.22
N PHE A 220 -20.47 10.46 3.37
CA PHE A 220 -21.86 10.29 3.82
C PHE A 220 -22.06 8.96 4.54
N GLY A 221 -21.50 7.85 4.02
CA GLY A 221 -21.50 6.55 4.68
C GLY A 221 -20.79 6.55 6.04
N SER A 222 -19.68 7.29 6.16
CA SER A 222 -19.00 7.50 7.44
C SER A 222 -19.89 8.23 8.45
N GLU A 223 -20.64 9.25 8.05
CA GLU A 223 -21.59 9.94 8.93
C GLU A 223 -22.76 9.03 9.37
N ILE A 224 -23.25 8.18 8.45
CA ILE A 224 -24.26 7.17 8.81
C ILE A 224 -23.72 6.24 9.90
N THR A 225 -22.53 5.65 9.70
CA THR A 225 -21.93 4.71 10.65
C THR A 225 -21.62 5.37 12.00
N ARG A 226 -21.25 6.65 12.00
CA ARG A 226 -20.99 7.40 13.23
C ARG A 226 -22.26 7.64 14.06
N GLN A 227 -23.38 7.94 13.38
CA GLN A 227 -24.66 8.21 14.05
C GLN A 227 -25.44 6.93 14.36
N TYR A 228 -25.29 5.91 13.54
CA TYR A 228 -25.99 4.63 13.64
C TYR A 228 -25.00 3.47 13.57
N PRO A 229 -24.30 3.15 14.67
CA PRO A 229 -23.29 2.08 14.67
C PRO A 229 -23.84 0.70 14.29
N ASP A 230 -25.10 0.44 14.62
CA ASP A 230 -25.80 -0.81 14.27
C ASP A 230 -26.42 -0.79 12.85
N GLY A 231 -26.19 0.29 12.10
CA GLY A 231 -26.73 0.50 10.76
C GLY A 231 -28.15 1.10 10.77
N LEU A 232 -28.63 1.41 9.57
CA LEU A 232 -30.00 1.83 9.32
C LEU A 232 -30.76 0.73 8.56
N PRO A 233 -32.12 0.71 8.62
CA PRO A 233 -32.91 -0.21 7.81
C PRO A 233 -32.55 -0.10 6.31
N GLU A 234 -32.67 -1.21 5.60
CA GLU A 234 -32.46 -1.22 4.14
C GLU A 234 -33.29 -0.15 3.45
N ASP A 235 -32.76 0.39 2.36
CA ASP A 235 -33.38 1.46 1.56
C ASP A 235 -33.73 2.75 2.34
N THR A 236 -33.08 3.00 3.48
CA THR A 236 -33.23 4.30 4.15
C THR A 236 -32.71 5.44 3.29
N PHE A 237 -31.57 5.26 2.64
CA PHE A 237 -31.04 6.20 1.65
C PHE A 237 -30.86 5.49 0.30
N THR A 238 -31.51 5.99 -0.72
CA THR A 238 -31.37 5.51 -2.10
C THR A 238 -30.81 6.61 -2.95
N ILE A 239 -29.66 6.38 -3.57
CA ILE A 239 -28.97 7.35 -4.41
C ILE A 239 -28.82 6.78 -5.81
N PRO A 240 -29.85 6.96 -6.69
CA PRO A 240 -29.71 6.66 -8.10
C PRO A 240 -28.63 7.56 -8.71
N VAL A 241 -27.69 6.96 -9.43
CA VAL A 241 -26.63 7.68 -10.12
C VAL A 241 -26.76 7.51 -11.61
N SER A 242 -26.63 8.60 -12.37
CA SER A 242 -26.39 8.52 -13.80
C SER A 242 -24.89 8.60 -14.04
N TYR A 243 -24.37 7.72 -14.88
CA TYR A 243 -22.95 7.60 -15.16
C TYR A 243 -22.66 8.06 -16.58
N THR A 244 -21.87 9.12 -16.69
CA THR A 244 -21.38 9.56 -18.00
C THR A 244 -19.99 9.00 -18.23
N HIS A 245 -19.85 8.03 -19.14
CA HIS A 245 -18.55 7.62 -19.64
C HIS A 245 -17.99 8.74 -20.52
N LEU A 246 -16.89 9.31 -20.14
CA LEU A 246 -16.05 10.05 -21.09
C LEU A 246 -15.31 8.98 -21.91
N THR A 247 -15.69 8.83 -23.16
CA THR A 247 -14.98 8.05 -24.18
C THR A 247 -13.69 8.74 -24.56
#